data_5813a3afa7b46614cb8cda1e5c4bace2
#
_entry.id   5813a3afa7b46614cb8cda1e5c4bace2
#
_cell.length_a   1.000
_cell.length_b   1.000
_cell.length_c   1.000
_cell.angle_alpha   90.00
_cell.angle_beta   90.00
_cell.angle_gamma   90.00
#
_symmetry.space_group_name_H-M   'P 1'
#
loop_
_entity.id
_entity.type
_entity.pdbx_description
1 polymer ?
#
loop_
_entity_poly.entity_id
_entity_poly.type
_entity_poly.pdbx_seq_one_letter_code
_entity_poly.pdbx_strand_id
1 'polypeptide(L)' 'AKDKEYNATAMLSTTDSNAKVVEFYEKNLRSKGWEIETSYLGEMAIISFKKASGWNGSVTIIPSEDDTAISLTVKSSEE' A
#
# COMPACT_ATOMS: atom_id res chain seq x y z
N ALA A 1 15.79 22.70 -13.69
CA ALA A 1 14.93 21.55 -13.53
C ALA A 1 14.03 21.72 -12.32
N LYS A 2 12.94 21.10 -12.36
CA LYS A 2 11.98 21.18 -11.29
C LYS A 2 11.74 19.81 -10.68
N ASP A 3 11.57 19.80 -9.39
CA ASP A 3 11.12 18.61 -8.73
C ASP A 3 9.68 18.35 -9.13
N LYS A 4 9.42 17.14 -9.52
CA LYS A 4 8.06 16.73 -9.80
C LYS A 4 7.65 15.72 -8.77
N GLU A 5 6.55 16.02 -8.13
CA GLU A 5 5.99 15.10 -7.16
C GLU A 5 4.64 14.63 -7.64
N TYR A 6 4.44 13.38 -7.53
CA TYR A 6 3.18 12.78 -7.88
C TYR A 6 2.62 12.08 -6.65
N ASN A 7 1.40 12.41 -6.29
CA ASN A 7 0.71 11.80 -5.17
C ASN A 7 -0.63 11.30 -5.63
N ALA A 8 -0.93 10.07 -5.32
CA ALA A 8 -2.23 9.51 -5.60
C ALA A 8 -2.69 8.75 -4.37
N THR A 9 -3.93 8.94 -3.99
CA THR A 9 -4.50 8.24 -2.85
C THR A 9 -5.83 7.64 -3.27
N ALA A 10 -6.03 6.39 -2.94
CA ALA A 10 -7.28 5.71 -3.21
C ALA A 10 -7.76 5.06 -1.92
N MET A 11 -9.08 5.07 -1.72
CA MET A 11 -9.67 4.42 -0.57
C MET A 11 -10.65 3.37 -1.06
N LEU A 12 -10.52 2.20 -0.51
CA LEU A 12 -11.31 1.04 -0.91
C LEU A 12 -11.84 0.35 0.33
N SER A 13 -12.83 -0.49 0.15
CA SER A 13 -13.28 -1.36 1.23
C SER A 13 -13.63 -2.72 0.66
N THR A 14 -13.53 -3.73 1.49
CA THR A 14 -13.80 -5.09 1.09
C THR A 14 -14.34 -5.86 2.29
N THR A 15 -15.07 -6.94 2.01
CA THR A 15 -15.52 -7.82 3.07
C THR A 15 -14.53 -8.93 3.40
N ASP A 16 -13.41 -8.99 2.67
CA ASP A 16 -12.36 -9.96 2.94
C ASP A 16 -11.64 -9.63 4.25
N SER A 17 -11.09 -10.65 4.89
CA SER A 17 -10.32 -10.44 6.11
C SER A 17 -9.05 -9.67 5.78
N ASN A 18 -8.49 -8.97 6.79
CA ASN A 18 -7.28 -8.21 6.55
C ASN A 18 -6.11 -9.12 6.18
N ALA A 19 -6.07 -10.36 6.68
CA ALA A 19 -5.03 -11.30 6.32
C ALA A 19 -5.04 -11.61 4.82
N LYS A 20 -6.23 -11.78 4.26
CA LYS A 20 -6.37 -12.01 2.83
C LYS A 20 -5.97 -10.79 2.02
N VAL A 21 -6.34 -9.62 2.51
CA VAL A 21 -6.01 -8.37 1.82
C VAL A 21 -4.50 -8.15 1.82
N VAL A 22 -3.85 -8.37 2.95
CA VAL A 22 -2.40 -8.24 3.05
C VAL A 22 -1.72 -9.19 2.07
N GLU A 23 -2.13 -10.45 2.06
CA GLU A 23 -1.54 -11.43 1.16
C GLU A 23 -1.73 -11.03 -0.29
N PHE A 24 -2.91 -10.56 -0.64
CA PHE A 24 -3.21 -10.14 -2.00
C PHE A 24 -2.27 -9.03 -2.45
N TYR A 25 -2.11 -7.99 -1.63
CA TYR A 25 -1.26 -6.87 -2.00
C TYR A 25 0.22 -7.24 -2.01
N GLU A 26 0.66 -8.04 -1.05
CA GLU A 26 2.05 -8.49 -1.05
C GLU A 26 2.37 -9.25 -2.31
N LYS A 27 1.52 -10.17 -2.69
CA LYS A 27 1.74 -10.99 -3.86
C LYS A 27 1.75 -10.15 -5.14
N ASN A 28 0.78 -9.24 -5.26
CA ASN A 28 0.68 -8.40 -6.44
C ASN A 28 1.86 -7.45 -6.57
N LEU A 29 2.27 -6.83 -5.47
CA LEU A 29 3.38 -5.89 -5.51
C LEU A 29 4.68 -6.61 -5.85
N ARG A 30 4.91 -7.77 -5.27
CA ARG A 30 6.11 -8.52 -5.57
C ARG A 30 6.16 -8.94 -7.03
N SER A 31 5.03 -9.34 -7.58
CA SER A 31 4.99 -9.79 -8.96
C SER A 31 5.27 -8.66 -9.94
N LYS A 32 5.13 -7.42 -9.50
CA LYS A 32 5.42 -6.25 -10.33
C LYS A 32 6.79 -5.65 -10.06
N GLY A 33 7.59 -6.32 -9.24
CA GLY A 33 8.95 -5.89 -9.00
C GLY A 33 9.13 -4.87 -7.88
N TRP A 34 8.12 -4.68 -7.05
CA TRP A 34 8.25 -3.79 -5.91
C TRP A 34 8.95 -4.48 -4.75
N GLU A 35 9.74 -3.71 -4.03
CA GLU A 35 10.25 -4.16 -2.73
C GLU A 35 9.22 -3.78 -1.70
N ILE A 36 8.84 -4.72 -0.86
CA ILE A 36 7.78 -4.48 0.10
C ILE A 36 8.25 -4.79 1.52
N GLU A 37 7.63 -4.11 2.47
CA GLU A 37 7.85 -4.35 3.88
C GLU A 37 6.52 -4.20 4.58
N THR A 38 6.14 -5.18 5.36
CA THR A 38 4.85 -5.19 6.05
C THR A 38 5.06 -5.03 7.55
N SER A 39 4.31 -4.12 8.13
CA SER A 39 4.32 -3.88 9.58
C SER A 39 2.91 -3.99 10.12
N TYR A 40 2.80 -4.35 11.37
CA TYR A 40 1.50 -4.47 12.02
C TYR A 40 1.45 -3.58 13.26
N LEU A 41 0.34 -2.88 13.42
CA LEU A 41 0.05 -2.08 14.61
C LEU A 41 -1.31 -2.53 15.11
N GLY A 42 -1.30 -3.44 16.10
CA GLY A 42 -2.53 -4.04 16.54
C GLY A 42 -3.14 -4.84 15.40
N GLU A 43 -4.36 -4.50 15.03
CA GLU A 43 -5.06 -5.17 13.93
C GLU A 43 -4.79 -4.49 12.58
N MET A 44 -4.16 -3.33 12.60
CA MET A 44 -3.89 -2.58 11.39
C MET A 44 -2.61 -3.10 10.73
N ALA A 45 -2.63 -3.21 9.42
CA ALA A 45 -1.45 -3.63 8.67
C ALA A 45 -1.03 -2.50 7.74
N ILE A 46 0.27 -2.30 7.61
CA ILE A 46 0.82 -1.28 6.72
C ILE A 46 1.85 -1.95 5.84
N ILE A 47 1.63 -1.92 4.54
CA ILE A 47 2.57 -2.46 3.56
C ILE A 47 3.24 -1.30 2.87
N SER A 48 4.54 -1.16 3.09
CA SER A 48 5.32 -0.13 2.41
C SER A 48 5.97 -0.75 1.19
N PHE A 49 6.00 -0.02 0.08
CA PHE A 49 6.58 -0.53 -1.14
C PHE A 49 7.37 0.56 -1.84
N LYS A 50 8.39 0.15 -2.58
CA LYS A 50 9.23 1.09 -3.29
C LYS A 50 9.89 0.41 -4.48
N LYS A 51 10.30 1.23 -5.43
CA LYS A 51 11.07 0.78 -6.60
C LYS A 51 12.33 1.63 -6.73
N ALA A 52 13.33 1.05 -7.37
CA ALA A 52 14.59 1.76 -7.60
C ALA A 52 14.41 3.02 -8.45
N SER A 53 13.33 3.09 -9.22
CA SER A 53 13.07 4.25 -10.07
C SER A 53 12.55 5.48 -9.30
N GLY A 54 12.37 5.38 -7.99
CA GLY A 54 11.93 6.51 -7.20
C GLY A 54 10.47 6.47 -6.79
N TRP A 55 9.74 5.46 -7.19
CA TRP A 55 8.36 5.31 -6.78
C TRP A 55 8.29 4.65 -5.41
N ASN A 56 7.40 5.14 -4.58
CA ASN A 56 7.16 4.50 -3.28
C ASN A 56 5.72 4.76 -2.86
N GLY A 57 5.27 4.02 -1.87
CA GLY A 57 3.93 4.18 -1.38
C GLY A 57 3.65 3.27 -0.22
N SER A 58 2.40 3.26 0.20
CA SER A 58 1.98 2.38 1.28
C SER A 58 0.52 2.00 1.12
N VAL A 59 0.19 0.84 1.64
CA VAL A 59 -1.18 0.36 1.74
C VAL A 59 -1.46 0.20 3.22
N THR A 60 -2.45 0.92 3.73
CA THR A 60 -2.87 0.80 5.12
C THR A 60 -4.18 0.03 5.15
N ILE A 61 -4.21 -1.04 5.91
CA ILE A 61 -5.36 -1.94 5.96
C ILE A 61 -5.91 -1.91 7.37
N ILE A 62 -7.13 -1.41 7.51
CA ILE A 62 -7.77 -1.21 8.81
C ILE A 62 -9.03 -2.05 8.86
N PRO A 63 -9.04 -3.13 9.66
CA PRO A 63 -10.25 -3.95 9.79
C PRO A 63 -11.28 -3.25 10.66
N SER A 64 -12.54 -3.43 10.33
CA SER A 64 -13.63 -2.97 11.17
C SER A 64 -14.65 -4.11 11.30
N GLU A 65 -15.77 -3.85 11.95
CA GLU A 65 -16.69 -4.91 12.29
C GLU A 65 -17.24 -5.65 11.07
N ASP A 66 -17.58 -4.91 10.05
CA ASP A 66 -18.26 -5.49 8.89
C ASP A 66 -17.39 -5.57 7.65
N ASP A 67 -16.33 -4.79 7.59
CA ASP A 67 -15.50 -4.78 6.40
C ASP A 67 -14.08 -4.35 6.76
N THR A 68 -13.25 -4.30 5.73
CA THR A 68 -11.85 -3.91 5.87
C THR A 68 -11.65 -2.67 4.99
N ALA A 69 -11.18 -1.60 5.60
CA ALA A 69 -10.88 -0.38 4.86
C ALA A 69 -9.44 -0.43 4.38
N ILE A 70 -9.23 0.04 3.16
CA ILE A 70 -7.91 0.01 2.53
C ILE A 70 -7.58 1.42 2.05
N SER A 71 -6.47 1.95 2.50
CA SER A 71 -6.00 3.25 2.04
C SER A 71 -4.70 3.03 1.30
N LEU A 72 -4.67 3.41 0.05
CA LEU A 72 -3.50 3.23 -0.80
C LEU A 72 -2.95 4.60 -1.18
N THR A 73 -1.67 4.80 -0.95
CA THR A 73 -1.00 6.04 -1.30
C THR A 73 0.24 5.71 -2.13
N VAL A 74 0.40 6.38 -3.25
CA VAL A 74 1.56 6.21 -4.13
C VAL A 74 2.19 7.56 -4.37
N LYS A 75 3.49 7.62 -4.27
CA LYS A 75 4.24 8.85 -4.49
C LYS A 75 5.39 8.60 -5.44
N SER A 76 5.70 9.61 -6.22
CA SER A 76 6.88 9.61 -7.06
C SER A 76 7.54 10.96 -6.94
N SER A 77 8.86 10.96 -6.87
CA SER A 77 9.63 12.20 -6.82
C SER A 77 10.67 12.13 -7.91
N GLU A 78 10.70 13.14 -8.76
CA GLU A 78 11.67 13.25 -9.85
C GLU A 78 12.26 14.63 -9.88
N GLU A 79 13.51 14.69 -10.32
CA GLU A 79 14.18 15.96 -10.52
C GLU A 79 14.44 16.24 -11.97
#